data_fcb7b52a513ec30c3f795d3cd9b1475e
#
_entry.id   fcb7b52a513ec30c3f795d3cd9b1475e
#
_cell.length_a   1.000
_cell.length_b   1.000
_cell.length_c   1.000
_cell.angle_alpha   90.00
_cell.angle_beta   90.00
_cell.angle_gamma   90.00
#
_symmetry.space_group_name_H-M   'P 1'
#
loop_
_entity.id
_entity.type
_entity.pdbx_description
1 polymer ?
#
loop_
_entity_poly.entity_id
_entity_poly.type
_entity_poly.pdbx_seq_one_letter_code
_entity_poly.pdbx_strand_id
1 'polypeptide(L)'
;LVGNSTAERMNLFGHFETLIHERFRDKKLVIRNFARPADEVGKRQRPSDYTKLDDPLAAFGADTMLLFFGFNESFAGPAGVEQFKQAYRTLLGELAKTYPRDDTKASPRFVIVSPIAVEETGDPLLPVAAVRNVELAAYRDAAREVAAERGIAFVDVFDATQAAFAAEPGMQFTINGCHLNEAGDQMLAE
;
A
#
# COMPACT_ATOMS: atom_id res chain seq x y z
N LEU A 1 -0.54 7.42 5.34
CA LEU A 1 -0.55 6.37 4.33
C LEU A 1 -0.20 6.97 2.97
N VAL A 2 0.59 6.29 2.16
CA VAL A 2 0.99 6.69 0.80
C VAL A 2 0.87 5.47 -0.10
N GLY A 3 0.31 5.62 -1.29
CA GLY A 3 0.15 4.50 -2.20
C GLY A 3 -1.06 4.61 -3.12
N ASN A 4 -1.54 3.46 -3.55
CA ASN A 4 -2.63 3.30 -4.51
C ASN A 4 -4.02 3.17 -3.85
N SER A 5 -4.98 2.65 -4.61
CA SER A 5 -6.39 2.48 -4.18
C SER A 5 -6.56 1.65 -2.91
N THR A 6 -5.68 0.68 -2.61
CA THR A 6 -5.80 -0.11 -1.38
C THR A 6 -5.72 0.79 -0.15
N ALA A 7 -4.69 1.63 -0.08
CA ALA A 7 -4.54 2.58 1.02
C ALA A 7 -5.60 3.70 0.96
N GLU A 8 -5.90 4.22 -0.24
CA GLU A 8 -6.89 5.31 -0.38
C GLU A 8 -8.25 4.90 0.19
N ARG A 9 -8.71 3.68 -0.11
CA ARG A 9 -10.00 3.16 0.34
C ARG A 9 -10.12 2.95 1.85
N MET A 10 -9.02 2.82 2.57
CA MET A 10 -9.03 2.75 4.05
C MET A 10 -9.65 4.00 4.70
N ASN A 11 -9.79 5.11 3.97
CA ASN A 11 -10.56 6.27 4.42
C ASN A 11 -12.07 6.05 4.48
N LEU A 12 -12.61 5.06 3.76
CA LEU A 12 -14.06 4.88 3.61
C LEU A 12 -14.69 4.33 4.90
N PHE A 13 -13.98 3.45 5.60
CA PHE A 13 -14.54 2.72 6.74
C PHE A 13 -13.83 3.03 8.06
N GLY A 14 -12.54 3.35 8.03
CA GLY A 14 -11.76 3.80 9.18
C GLY A 14 -11.38 2.71 10.18
N HIS A 15 -11.49 1.42 9.83
CA HIS A 15 -11.15 0.31 10.74
C HIS A 15 -9.70 0.36 11.18
N PHE A 16 -8.75 0.54 10.25
CA PHE A 16 -7.33 0.65 10.58
C PHE A 16 -7.04 1.80 11.56
N GLU A 17 -7.60 2.98 11.32
CA GLU A 17 -7.38 4.14 12.19
C GLU A 17 -7.95 3.88 13.59
N THR A 18 -9.13 3.28 13.67
CA THR A 18 -9.75 2.90 14.94
C THR A 18 -8.89 1.92 15.72
N LEU A 19 -8.47 0.82 15.10
CA LEU A 19 -7.69 -0.23 15.77
C LEU A 19 -6.31 0.26 16.23
N ILE A 20 -5.64 1.08 15.44
CA ILE A 20 -4.33 1.61 15.85
C ILE A 20 -4.46 2.62 17.01
N HIS A 21 -5.51 3.44 17.03
CA HIS A 21 -5.80 4.30 18.18
C HIS A 21 -6.18 3.50 19.42
N GLU A 22 -6.95 2.44 19.29
CA GLU A 22 -7.26 1.53 20.40
C GLU A 22 -6.03 0.81 20.93
N ARG A 23 -5.13 0.38 20.05
CA ARG A 23 -3.90 -0.32 20.42
C ARG A 23 -2.90 0.59 21.16
N PHE A 24 -2.84 1.85 20.78
CA PHE A 24 -1.87 2.83 21.29
C PHE A 24 -2.56 4.02 21.97
N ARG A 25 -3.45 3.74 22.94
CA ARG A 25 -4.26 4.75 23.64
C ARG A 25 -3.44 5.81 24.39
N ASP A 26 -2.22 5.46 24.77
CA ASP A 26 -1.28 6.34 25.45
C ASP A 26 -0.49 7.26 24.50
N LYS A 27 -0.63 7.05 23.20
CA LYS A 27 0.05 7.85 22.16
C LYS A 27 -0.90 8.86 21.54
N LYS A 28 -0.38 10.05 21.28
CA LYS A 28 -1.07 11.06 20.48
C LYS A 28 -0.78 10.80 19.00
N LEU A 29 -1.47 9.82 18.43
CA LEU A 29 -1.34 9.52 17.01
C LEU A 29 -2.11 10.52 16.17
N VAL A 30 -1.55 10.89 15.02
CA VAL A 30 -2.24 11.65 13.97
C VAL A 30 -2.01 10.90 12.66
N ILE A 31 -3.09 10.38 12.08
CA ILE A 31 -3.04 9.60 10.85
C ILE A 31 -3.56 10.47 9.70
N ARG A 32 -2.86 10.41 8.57
CA ARG A 32 -3.30 11.06 7.32
C ARG A 32 -3.09 10.10 6.15
N ASN A 33 -4.07 10.09 5.28
CA ASN A 33 -4.04 9.29 4.08
C ASN A 33 -3.81 10.19 2.86
N PHE A 34 -2.65 10.05 2.23
CA PHE A 34 -2.24 10.76 1.01
C PHE A 34 -2.20 9.85 -0.21
N ALA A 35 -2.71 8.62 -0.06
CA ALA A 35 -2.80 7.68 -1.16
C ALA A 35 -3.79 8.17 -2.22
N ARG A 36 -3.54 7.82 -3.48
CA ARG A 36 -4.41 8.14 -4.60
C ARG A 36 -4.61 6.91 -5.51
N PRO A 37 -5.81 6.72 -6.06
CA PRO A 37 -6.03 5.65 -7.03
C PRO A 37 -5.01 5.71 -8.16
N ALA A 38 -4.55 4.55 -8.61
CA ALA A 38 -3.59 4.37 -9.69
C ALA A 38 -2.18 4.95 -9.46
N ASP A 39 -1.81 5.38 -8.23
CA ASP A 39 -0.43 5.73 -7.94
C ASP A 39 0.47 4.47 -8.03
N GLU A 40 1.61 4.62 -8.66
CA GLU A 40 2.70 3.66 -8.77
C GLU A 40 3.98 4.22 -8.12
N VAL A 41 4.92 3.37 -7.75
CA VAL A 41 6.19 3.80 -7.15
C VAL A 41 6.97 4.79 -8.04
N GLY A 42 6.94 4.56 -9.36
CA GLY A 42 7.61 5.39 -10.35
C GLY A 42 6.73 6.45 -11.02
N LYS A 43 5.41 6.40 -10.77
CA LYS A 43 4.47 7.29 -11.45
C LYS A 43 3.33 7.67 -10.52
N ARG A 44 3.48 8.79 -9.86
CA ARG A 44 2.44 9.40 -9.05
C ARG A 44 1.88 10.60 -9.78
N GLN A 45 0.61 10.50 -10.18
CA GLN A 45 -0.05 11.53 -10.97
C GLN A 45 -0.30 12.77 -10.12
N ARG A 46 0.39 13.85 -10.46
CA ARG A 46 0.21 15.18 -9.86
C ARG A 46 0.09 16.23 -10.98
N PRO A 47 -0.55 17.36 -10.74
CA PRO A 47 -0.54 18.48 -11.68
C PRO A 47 0.89 18.88 -12.08
N SER A 48 1.09 19.35 -13.30
CA SER A 48 2.42 19.73 -13.82
C SER A 48 3.07 20.87 -13.06
N ASP A 49 2.27 21.70 -12.39
CA ASP A 49 2.66 22.84 -11.57
C ASP A 49 2.72 22.50 -10.07
N TYR A 50 2.58 21.22 -9.70
CA TYR A 50 2.61 20.79 -8.31
C TYR A 50 3.96 21.09 -7.66
N THR A 51 3.94 21.88 -6.59
CA THR A 51 5.10 22.34 -5.85
C THR A 51 5.12 21.79 -4.42
N LYS A 52 6.23 22.01 -3.70
CA LYS A 52 6.30 21.66 -2.27
C LYS A 52 5.29 22.43 -1.41
N LEU A 53 4.88 23.63 -1.84
CA LEU A 53 3.87 24.42 -1.13
C LEU A 53 2.48 23.78 -1.25
N ASP A 54 2.23 23.11 -2.36
CA ASP A 54 0.96 22.39 -2.61
C ASP A 54 1.02 20.95 -2.11
N ASP A 55 2.18 20.49 -1.64
CA ASP A 55 2.39 19.11 -1.19
C ASP A 55 1.93 18.93 0.27
N PRO A 56 0.76 18.31 0.50
CA PRO A 56 0.25 18.13 1.84
C PRO A 56 1.13 17.20 2.70
N LEU A 57 1.92 16.34 2.07
CA LEU A 57 2.87 15.48 2.78
C LEU A 57 4.02 16.28 3.39
N ALA A 58 4.49 17.31 2.68
CA ALA A 58 5.49 18.24 3.21
C ALA A 58 4.95 19.05 4.39
N ALA A 59 3.70 19.51 4.31
CA ALA A 59 3.05 20.27 5.38
C ALA A 59 2.73 19.43 6.62
N PHE A 60 2.55 18.12 6.45
CA PHE A 60 2.20 17.20 7.55
C PHE A 60 3.40 16.81 8.42
N GLY A 61 4.61 16.69 7.87
CA GLY A 61 5.82 16.33 8.62
C GLY A 61 5.76 14.91 9.19
N ALA A 62 5.53 13.90 8.36
CA ALA A 62 5.29 12.52 8.80
C ALA A 62 6.50 11.88 9.51
N ASP A 63 6.30 11.30 10.69
CA ASP A 63 7.29 10.47 11.38
C ASP A 63 7.44 9.08 10.76
N THR A 64 6.35 8.54 10.26
CA THR A 64 6.27 7.18 9.71
C THR A 64 5.39 7.20 8.47
N MET A 65 5.83 6.54 7.41
CA MET A 65 5.10 6.38 6.16
C MET A 65 4.85 4.90 5.89
N LEU A 66 3.57 4.51 5.75
CA LEU A 66 3.16 3.20 5.27
C LEU A 66 2.95 3.29 3.76
N LEU A 67 3.65 2.43 3.00
CA LEU A 67 3.74 2.51 1.54
C LEU A 67 3.05 1.31 0.91
N PHE A 68 1.97 1.57 0.15
CA PHE A 68 1.09 0.56 -0.47
C PHE A 68 1.25 0.60 -1.99
N PHE A 69 2.17 -0.20 -2.53
CA PHE A 69 2.45 -0.26 -3.96
C PHE A 69 2.62 -1.70 -4.44
N GLY A 70 2.68 -1.91 -5.75
CA GLY A 70 2.92 -3.20 -6.38
C GLY A 70 1.72 -3.76 -7.14
N PHE A 71 0.49 -3.33 -6.83
CA PHE A 71 -0.70 -3.82 -7.52
C PHE A 71 -0.75 -3.31 -8.97
N ASN A 72 -0.67 -2.00 -9.18
CA ASN A 72 -0.74 -1.40 -10.51
C ASN A 72 0.47 -1.80 -11.37
N GLU A 73 1.64 -1.81 -10.76
CA GLU A 73 2.88 -2.20 -11.42
C GLU A 73 2.85 -3.65 -11.90
N SER A 74 2.11 -4.53 -11.20
CA SER A 74 2.02 -5.95 -11.55
C SER A 74 1.40 -6.23 -12.93
N PHE A 75 0.69 -5.26 -13.52
CA PHE A 75 0.19 -5.35 -14.88
C PHE A 75 1.30 -5.37 -15.94
N ALA A 76 2.53 -5.00 -15.59
CA ALA A 76 3.70 -5.18 -16.47
C ALA A 76 4.21 -6.63 -16.50
N GLY A 77 3.61 -7.54 -15.72
CA GLY A 77 3.98 -8.94 -15.64
C GLY A 77 5.39 -9.17 -15.10
N PRO A 78 5.98 -10.37 -15.28
CA PRO A 78 7.30 -10.70 -14.75
C PRO A 78 8.43 -9.79 -15.26
N ALA A 79 8.30 -9.26 -16.47
CA ALA A 79 9.31 -8.37 -17.07
C ALA A 79 9.44 -7.03 -16.34
N GLY A 80 8.38 -6.58 -15.63
CA GLY A 80 8.37 -5.32 -14.90
C GLY A 80 8.99 -5.37 -13.50
N VAL A 81 9.29 -6.56 -12.96
CA VAL A 81 9.71 -6.75 -11.57
C VAL A 81 10.99 -5.98 -11.22
N GLU A 82 12.02 -6.07 -12.04
CA GLU A 82 13.28 -5.36 -11.77
C GLU A 82 13.11 -3.83 -11.88
N GLN A 83 12.31 -3.36 -12.82
CA GLN A 83 11.99 -1.94 -12.91
C GLN A 83 11.21 -1.46 -11.67
N PHE A 84 10.28 -2.25 -11.16
CA PHE A 84 9.56 -1.98 -9.93
C PHE A 84 10.50 -1.85 -8.73
N LYS A 85 11.41 -2.83 -8.53
CA LYS A 85 12.41 -2.78 -7.45
C LYS A 85 13.27 -1.52 -7.52
N GLN A 86 13.77 -1.19 -8.72
CA GLN A 86 14.58 0.00 -8.92
C GLN A 86 13.79 1.30 -8.64
N ALA A 87 12.56 1.38 -9.12
CA ALA A 87 11.69 2.52 -8.84
C ALA A 87 11.37 2.64 -7.34
N TYR A 88 11.18 1.53 -6.64
CA TYR A 88 10.94 1.53 -5.19
C TYR A 88 12.17 2.05 -4.42
N ARG A 89 13.37 1.59 -4.77
CA ARG A 89 14.63 2.10 -4.18
C ARG A 89 14.78 3.60 -4.37
N THR A 90 14.43 4.10 -5.57
CA THR A 90 14.44 5.52 -5.91
C THR A 90 13.43 6.29 -5.06
N LEU A 91 12.18 5.81 -5.00
CA LEU A 91 11.13 6.43 -4.18
C LEU A 91 11.53 6.57 -2.72
N LEU A 92 12.06 5.51 -2.11
CA LEU A 92 12.52 5.54 -0.71
C LEU A 92 13.60 6.59 -0.48
N GLY A 93 14.56 6.69 -1.42
CA GLY A 93 15.61 7.72 -1.35
C GLY A 93 15.07 9.14 -1.50
N GLU A 94 14.12 9.35 -2.39
CA GLU A 94 13.45 10.64 -2.57
C GLU A 94 12.62 11.04 -1.35
N LEU A 95 11.81 10.12 -0.81
CA LEU A 95 11.00 10.37 0.38
C LEU A 95 11.87 10.71 1.60
N ALA A 96 12.96 9.96 1.81
CA ALA A 96 13.90 10.20 2.89
C ALA A 96 14.54 11.59 2.82
N LYS A 97 14.87 12.04 1.61
CA LYS A 97 15.51 13.34 1.37
C LYS A 97 14.53 14.52 1.42
N THR A 98 13.33 14.30 0.88
CA THR A 98 12.34 15.37 0.68
C THR A 98 11.55 15.69 1.94
N TYR A 99 11.29 14.67 2.76
CA TYR A 99 10.39 14.75 3.93
C TYR A 99 11.09 14.31 5.23
N PRO A 100 12.17 15.01 5.65
CA PRO A 100 12.81 14.70 6.93
C PRO A 100 11.84 14.98 8.08
N ARG A 101 11.90 14.18 9.14
CA ARG A 101 11.11 14.40 10.36
C ARG A 101 11.44 15.74 10.99
N ASP A 102 10.42 16.43 11.51
CA ASP A 102 10.58 17.76 12.06
C ASP A 102 11.45 17.80 13.33
N ASP A 103 11.32 16.79 14.19
CA ASP A 103 12.00 16.71 15.47
C ASP A 103 13.51 16.45 15.36
N THR A 104 13.90 15.50 14.52
CA THR A 104 15.29 15.00 14.45
C THR A 104 15.99 15.33 13.14
N LYS A 105 15.25 15.83 12.14
CA LYS A 105 15.71 15.99 10.74
C LYS A 105 16.21 14.68 10.09
N ALA A 106 16.00 13.55 10.75
CA ALA A 106 16.28 12.23 10.19
C ALA A 106 15.21 11.82 9.17
N SER A 107 15.51 10.81 8.37
CA SER A 107 14.52 10.19 7.47
C SER A 107 13.28 9.72 8.24
N PRO A 108 12.07 9.82 7.65
CA PRO A 108 10.91 9.11 8.19
C PRO A 108 11.18 7.61 8.32
N ARG A 109 10.48 6.97 9.21
CA ARG A 109 10.42 5.51 9.24
C ARG A 109 9.51 5.05 8.11
N PHE A 110 9.91 4.01 7.42
CA PHE A 110 9.10 3.39 6.37
C PHE A 110 8.58 2.04 6.81
N VAL A 111 7.37 1.72 6.37
CA VAL A 111 6.78 0.39 6.41
C VAL A 111 6.31 0.09 4.99
N ILE A 112 6.83 -0.94 4.38
CA ILE A 112 6.36 -1.41 3.08
C ILE A 112 5.25 -2.42 3.31
N VAL A 113 4.09 -2.15 2.73
CA VAL A 113 2.93 -3.06 2.75
C VAL A 113 2.79 -3.67 1.36
N SER A 114 2.71 -4.99 1.28
CA SER A 114 2.54 -5.68 0.00
C SER A 114 1.22 -5.32 -0.68
N PRO A 115 1.04 -5.58 -1.99
CA PRO A 115 -0.29 -5.60 -2.56
C PRO A 115 -1.16 -6.67 -1.87
N ILE A 116 -2.48 -6.50 -1.91
CA ILE A 116 -3.44 -7.55 -1.55
C ILE A 116 -3.54 -8.58 -2.67
N ALA A 117 -3.99 -9.80 -2.37
CA ALA A 117 -4.36 -10.76 -3.40
C ALA A 117 -5.63 -10.31 -4.16
N VAL A 118 -5.83 -10.85 -5.36
CA VAL A 118 -7.10 -10.75 -6.07
C VAL A 118 -8.04 -11.85 -5.57
N GLU A 119 -9.26 -11.45 -5.20
CA GLU A 119 -10.34 -12.35 -4.82
C GLU A 119 -11.02 -12.92 -6.06
N GLU A 120 -11.32 -14.23 -6.05
CA GLU A 120 -12.13 -14.86 -7.09
C GLU A 120 -13.60 -14.51 -6.87
N THR A 121 -14.18 -13.78 -7.80
CA THR A 121 -15.57 -13.31 -7.70
C THR A 121 -16.55 -14.15 -8.51
N GLY A 122 -16.05 -15.00 -9.42
CA GLY A 122 -16.88 -15.72 -10.38
C GLY A 122 -17.44 -14.85 -11.50
N ASP A 123 -17.14 -13.56 -11.55
CA ASP A 123 -17.56 -12.67 -12.63
C ASP A 123 -16.67 -12.88 -13.88
N PRO A 124 -17.23 -13.32 -15.03
CA PRO A 124 -16.46 -13.58 -16.24
C PRO A 124 -15.84 -12.32 -16.88
N LEU A 125 -16.24 -11.13 -16.45
CA LEU A 125 -15.68 -9.87 -16.91
C LEU A 125 -14.46 -9.42 -16.13
N LEU A 126 -14.18 -10.08 -14.99
CA LEU A 126 -13.04 -9.77 -14.14
C LEU A 126 -11.88 -10.74 -14.41
N PRO A 127 -10.64 -10.35 -14.12
CA PRO A 127 -9.49 -11.22 -14.27
C PRO A 127 -9.59 -12.45 -13.37
N VAL A 128 -9.17 -13.60 -13.87
CA VAL A 128 -9.07 -14.86 -13.10
C VAL A 128 -8.05 -14.67 -11.98
N ALA A 129 -8.51 -14.81 -10.74
CA ALA A 129 -7.69 -14.58 -9.55
C ALA A 129 -6.43 -15.46 -9.52
N ALA A 130 -6.53 -16.74 -9.87
CA ALA A 130 -5.39 -17.66 -9.88
C ALA A 130 -4.26 -17.19 -10.80
N VAL A 131 -4.59 -16.58 -11.96
CA VAL A 131 -3.57 -16.05 -12.90
C VAL A 131 -2.95 -14.76 -12.35
N ARG A 132 -3.79 -13.84 -11.88
CA ARG A 132 -3.32 -12.54 -11.37
C ARG A 132 -2.48 -12.69 -10.10
N ASN A 133 -2.83 -13.61 -9.23
CA ASN A 133 -2.11 -13.82 -7.96
C ASN A 133 -0.70 -14.37 -8.18
N VAL A 134 -0.42 -15.10 -9.25
CA VAL A 134 0.95 -15.48 -9.62
C VAL A 134 1.82 -14.26 -9.92
N GLU A 135 1.28 -13.31 -10.70
CA GLU A 135 1.99 -12.07 -11.02
C GLU A 135 2.15 -11.18 -9.78
N LEU A 136 1.10 -11.01 -9.00
CA LEU A 136 1.12 -10.21 -7.76
C LEU A 136 2.11 -10.75 -6.73
N ALA A 137 2.22 -12.08 -6.60
CA ALA A 137 3.18 -12.71 -5.71
C ALA A 137 4.62 -12.29 -6.05
N ALA A 138 4.97 -12.16 -7.34
CA ALA A 138 6.30 -11.70 -7.74
C ALA A 138 6.58 -10.25 -7.30
N TYR A 139 5.57 -9.38 -7.36
CA TYR A 139 5.70 -7.99 -6.89
C TYR A 139 5.68 -7.88 -5.35
N ARG A 140 4.92 -8.74 -4.66
CA ARG A 140 5.01 -8.90 -3.21
C ARG A 140 6.43 -9.29 -2.79
N ASP A 141 7.02 -10.29 -3.45
CA ASP A 141 8.39 -10.76 -3.14
C ASP A 141 9.42 -9.68 -3.46
N ALA A 142 9.29 -8.97 -4.57
CA ALA A 142 10.14 -7.85 -4.93
C ALA A 142 10.09 -6.71 -3.90
N ALA A 143 8.90 -6.38 -3.40
CA ALA A 143 8.73 -5.39 -2.33
C ALA A 143 9.39 -5.85 -1.02
N ARG A 144 9.26 -7.14 -0.67
CA ARG A 144 9.91 -7.76 0.49
C ARG A 144 11.46 -7.70 0.38
N GLU A 145 12.01 -7.99 -0.81
CA GLU A 145 13.45 -7.89 -1.06
C GLU A 145 13.95 -6.45 -0.86
N VAL A 146 13.28 -5.46 -1.43
CA VAL A 146 13.64 -4.04 -1.24
C VAL A 146 13.56 -3.63 0.22
N ALA A 147 12.56 -4.09 0.97
CA ALA A 147 12.45 -3.85 2.40
C ALA A 147 13.63 -4.42 3.17
N ALA A 148 14.00 -5.69 2.88
CA ALA A 148 15.12 -6.38 3.52
C ALA A 148 16.46 -5.69 3.23
N GLU A 149 16.71 -5.30 1.97
CA GLU A 149 17.93 -4.57 1.55
C GLU A 149 18.15 -3.26 2.32
N ARG A 150 17.05 -2.61 2.71
CA ARG A 150 17.06 -1.30 3.38
C ARG A 150 16.84 -1.37 4.89
N GLY A 151 16.62 -2.57 5.46
CA GLY A 151 16.28 -2.75 6.86
C GLY A 151 14.93 -2.10 7.23
N ILE A 152 13.99 -2.07 6.28
CA ILE A 152 12.65 -1.48 6.41
C ILE A 152 11.67 -2.58 6.84
N ALA A 153 10.72 -2.25 7.71
CA ALA A 153 9.65 -3.16 8.08
C ALA A 153 8.77 -3.51 6.86
N PHE A 154 8.44 -4.79 6.73
CA PHE A 154 7.56 -5.31 5.69
C PHE A 154 6.33 -5.97 6.30
N VAL A 155 5.16 -5.65 5.77
CA VAL A 155 3.88 -6.26 6.14
C VAL A 155 3.34 -7.00 4.93
N ASP A 156 3.18 -8.31 5.07
CA ASP A 156 2.62 -9.17 4.03
C ASP A 156 1.11 -9.28 4.18
N VAL A 157 0.40 -8.44 3.44
CA VAL A 157 -1.06 -8.52 3.36
C VAL A 157 -1.52 -9.39 2.18
N PHE A 158 -0.61 -9.80 1.28
CA PHE A 158 -0.94 -10.69 0.16
C PHE A 158 -1.34 -12.08 0.65
N ASP A 159 -0.46 -12.71 1.43
CA ASP A 159 -0.73 -14.05 1.95
C ASP A 159 -1.92 -14.03 2.92
N ALA A 160 -2.04 -12.97 3.74
CA ALA A 160 -3.15 -12.81 4.67
C ALA A 160 -4.50 -12.69 3.94
N THR A 161 -4.59 -11.84 2.91
CA THR A 161 -5.84 -11.67 2.14
C THR A 161 -6.16 -12.92 1.33
N GLN A 162 -5.17 -13.58 0.74
CA GLN A 162 -5.38 -14.85 0.02
C GLN A 162 -5.94 -15.94 0.95
N ALA A 163 -5.41 -16.05 2.17
CA ALA A 163 -5.90 -17.00 3.16
C ALA A 163 -7.32 -16.68 3.62
N ALA A 164 -7.64 -15.39 3.87
CA ALA A 164 -8.97 -14.97 4.27
C ALA A 164 -10.02 -15.23 3.18
N PHE A 165 -9.72 -14.93 1.92
CA PHE A 165 -10.61 -15.20 0.78
C PHE A 165 -10.89 -16.71 0.61
N ALA A 166 -9.90 -17.56 0.93
CA ALA A 166 -10.07 -19.00 0.86
C ALA A 166 -10.83 -19.59 2.07
N ALA A 167 -10.73 -18.97 3.23
CA ALA A 167 -11.33 -19.47 4.47
C ALA A 167 -12.86 -19.31 4.51
N GLU A 168 -13.39 -18.28 3.83
CA GLU A 168 -14.81 -17.95 3.84
C GLU A 168 -15.42 -17.90 2.41
N PRO A 169 -15.56 -19.04 1.73
CA PRO A 169 -15.93 -19.10 0.32
C PRO A 169 -17.37 -18.63 0.00
N GLY A 170 -18.12 -18.15 0.97
CA GLY A 170 -19.45 -17.56 0.78
C GLY A 170 -19.48 -16.06 1.07
N MET A 171 -18.36 -15.49 1.52
CA MET A 171 -18.23 -14.09 1.84
C MET A 171 -17.39 -13.38 0.77
N GLN A 172 -17.85 -12.22 0.34
CA GLN A 172 -17.12 -11.40 -0.60
C GLN A 172 -16.49 -10.23 0.15
N PHE A 173 -15.15 -10.12 0.04
CA PHE A 173 -14.35 -9.08 0.69
C PHE A 173 -14.02 -7.90 -0.22
N THR A 174 -14.28 -8.04 -1.52
CA THR A 174 -14.01 -7.00 -2.52
C THR A 174 -15.25 -6.71 -3.34
N ILE A 175 -15.28 -5.53 -3.96
CA ILE A 175 -16.36 -5.17 -4.90
C ILE A 175 -16.11 -5.65 -6.33
N ASN A 176 -14.86 -5.96 -6.67
CA ASN A 176 -14.45 -6.33 -8.04
C ASN A 176 -13.14 -7.13 -8.06
N GLY A 177 -12.89 -7.93 -7.06
CA GLY A 177 -11.69 -8.75 -6.96
C GLY A 177 -10.46 -8.05 -6.37
N CYS A 178 -10.41 -6.71 -6.35
CA CYS A 178 -9.22 -5.98 -5.89
C CYS A 178 -9.49 -4.72 -5.06
N HIS A 179 -10.72 -4.25 -4.99
CA HIS A 179 -11.08 -3.12 -4.15
C HIS A 179 -11.92 -3.61 -2.96
N LEU A 180 -11.35 -3.52 -1.77
CA LEU A 180 -11.98 -3.99 -0.55
C LEU A 180 -13.33 -3.30 -0.31
N ASN A 181 -14.34 -4.07 0.08
CA ASN A 181 -15.57 -3.58 0.69
C ASN A 181 -15.36 -3.39 2.20
N GLU A 182 -16.41 -3.10 2.97
CA GLU A 182 -16.30 -2.88 4.42
C GLU A 182 -15.72 -4.09 5.17
N ALA A 183 -16.21 -5.30 4.85
CA ALA A 183 -15.72 -6.53 5.46
C ALA A 183 -14.22 -6.77 5.12
N GLY A 184 -13.83 -6.49 3.88
CA GLY A 184 -12.44 -6.58 3.44
C GLY A 184 -11.54 -5.53 4.11
N ASP A 185 -12.02 -4.31 4.32
CA ASP A 185 -11.28 -3.27 5.04
C ASP A 185 -11.08 -3.63 6.52
N GLN A 186 -12.13 -4.17 7.15
CA GLN A 186 -12.02 -4.67 8.53
C GLN A 186 -11.00 -5.81 8.63
N MET A 187 -11.09 -6.81 7.77
CA MET A 187 -10.15 -7.94 7.72
C MET A 187 -8.70 -7.47 7.48
N LEU A 188 -8.49 -6.49 6.59
CA LEU A 188 -7.16 -5.94 6.33
C LEU A 188 -6.59 -5.17 7.53
N ALA A 189 -7.43 -4.55 8.34
CA ALA A 189 -7.03 -3.73 9.48
C ALA A 189 -6.63 -4.57 10.71
N GLU A 190 -7.15 -5.79 10.86
CA GLU A 190 -6.87 -6.76 11.94
C GLU A 190 -5.50 -7.45 11.77
#